data_6e74266ecc0859536f3f2bc780c4ee30
#
_entry.id   6e74266ecc0859536f3f2bc780c4ee30
#
_cell.length_a   1.000
_cell.length_b   1.000
_cell.length_c   1.000
_cell.angle_alpha   90.00
_cell.angle_beta   90.00
_cell.angle_gamma   90.00
#
_symmetry.space_group_name_H-M   'P 1'
#
loop_
_entity.id
_entity.type
_entity.pdbx_description
1 polymer ?
#
loop_
_entity_poly.entity_id
_entity_poly.type
_entity_poly.pdbx_seq_one_letter_code
_entity_poly.pdbx_strand_id
1 'polypeptide(L)'
;MSSLKRAFLYDVRKKGKSLTLFLLLLLLTVSVMVGISIRSGTEKAARALRETIGASFTMSGSINHLEFDGSETGYTADKIPIPYETVKQILGVGGIKAYNAEQSLSISAVGLEFLSGMESGYLSANTETAYQADFVSGILELTEGRHITAEDTDAAVISAKLAEENNLGIGSELILKSASDGSGEQAKVFVAGIYASDSKMEYDDDTIFTTHDIFWKLSNQKASAYSGNVTFFVTDPEELTHIVKQVKQIASIPWEDYFIRINESEYQSVAYQIQTLEQLTGIMLLAVMLIGIIVIFLVLTMRIRNRIHEAGILLSIGTSVSQITMQFIYEILMVAVLVFLVSLPLGSFVTGQAEDALKGMETVIHMPLSLQNILLQFLMETFVIIFTVIMASLPVVRMKPKDILSKMS
;
A
#
# COMPACT_ATOMS: atom_id res chain seq x y z
N MET A 1 51.43 3.87 -25.09
CA MET A 1 50.18 3.09 -24.94
C MET A 1 49.18 3.91 -24.13
N SER A 2 47.93 3.94 -24.55
CA SER A 2 46.87 4.63 -23.79
C SER A 2 46.62 3.94 -22.42
N SER A 3 46.22 4.71 -21.40
CA SER A 3 45.91 4.20 -20.08
C SER A 3 44.87 3.08 -20.12
N LEU A 4 43.89 3.20 -21.00
CA LEU A 4 42.84 2.20 -21.20
C LEU A 4 43.39 0.85 -21.74
N LYS A 5 44.33 0.86 -22.69
CA LYS A 5 44.94 -0.39 -23.20
C LYS A 5 45.80 -1.09 -22.16
N ARG A 6 46.47 -0.31 -21.28
CA ARG A 6 47.24 -0.84 -20.16
C ARG A 6 46.33 -1.47 -19.11
N ALA A 7 45.20 -0.83 -18.80
CA ALA A 7 44.18 -1.33 -17.89
C ALA A 7 43.63 -2.69 -18.35
N PHE A 8 43.20 -2.79 -19.60
CA PHE A 8 42.67 -4.04 -20.15
C PHE A 8 43.71 -5.19 -20.12
N LEU A 9 44.95 -4.92 -20.52
CA LEU A 9 46.00 -5.94 -20.51
C LEU A 9 46.32 -6.42 -19.09
N TYR A 10 46.20 -5.55 -18.07
CA TYR A 10 46.42 -5.93 -16.70
C TYR A 10 45.33 -6.90 -16.21
N ASP A 11 44.06 -6.58 -16.44
CA ASP A 11 42.93 -7.43 -15.97
C ASP A 11 42.97 -8.81 -16.64
N VAL A 12 43.34 -8.88 -17.93
CA VAL A 12 43.50 -10.16 -18.65
C VAL A 12 44.67 -10.98 -18.11
N ARG A 13 45.77 -10.34 -17.71
CA ARG A 13 46.98 -11.04 -17.22
C ARG A 13 46.87 -11.48 -15.76
N LYS A 14 46.20 -10.73 -14.92
CA LYS A 14 46.04 -10.98 -13.48
C LYS A 14 44.61 -11.50 -13.12
N LYS A 15 44.16 -12.52 -13.86
CA LYS A 15 42.81 -13.08 -13.79
C LYS A 15 42.32 -13.37 -12.37
N GLY A 16 43.15 -13.95 -11.51
CA GLY A 16 42.77 -14.29 -10.11
C GLY A 16 42.42 -13.06 -9.27
N LYS A 17 43.23 -11.97 -9.35
CA LYS A 17 42.97 -10.74 -8.60
C LYS A 17 41.75 -9.97 -9.16
N SER A 18 41.52 -10.01 -10.49
CA SER A 18 40.37 -9.40 -11.10
C SER A 18 39.10 -10.21 -10.83
N LEU A 19 39.18 -11.54 -10.78
CA LEU A 19 38.06 -12.42 -10.42
C LEU A 19 37.60 -12.20 -8.96
N THR A 20 38.55 -12.07 -8.01
CA THR A 20 38.17 -11.78 -6.61
C THR A 20 37.43 -10.44 -6.49
N LEU A 21 37.93 -9.41 -7.18
CA LEU A 21 37.22 -8.11 -7.20
C LEU A 21 35.85 -8.23 -7.87
N PHE A 22 35.77 -8.94 -9.00
CA PHE A 22 34.52 -9.18 -9.70
C PHE A 22 33.48 -9.86 -8.80
N LEU A 23 33.84 -10.94 -8.13
CA LEU A 23 32.93 -11.68 -7.25
C LEU A 23 32.46 -10.82 -6.04
N LEU A 24 33.36 -10.02 -5.49
CA LEU A 24 33.02 -9.14 -4.37
C LEU A 24 32.09 -8.02 -4.81
N LEU A 25 32.39 -7.34 -5.91
CA LEU A 25 31.51 -6.32 -6.47
C LEU A 25 30.17 -6.92 -6.86
N LEU A 26 30.16 -8.11 -7.49
CA LEU A 26 28.92 -8.79 -7.90
C LEU A 26 28.03 -9.08 -6.69
N LEU A 27 28.59 -9.61 -5.60
CA LEU A 27 27.84 -9.86 -4.36
C LEU A 27 27.21 -8.56 -3.83
N LEU A 28 27.98 -7.47 -3.78
CA LEU A 28 27.51 -6.19 -3.28
C LEU A 28 26.44 -5.59 -4.19
N THR A 29 26.66 -5.58 -5.51
CA THR A 29 25.70 -5.05 -6.50
C THR A 29 24.39 -5.81 -6.44
N VAL A 30 24.42 -7.16 -6.38
CA VAL A 30 23.20 -7.98 -6.26
C VAL A 30 22.52 -7.73 -4.92
N SER A 31 23.27 -7.64 -3.80
CA SER A 31 22.66 -7.37 -2.49
C SER A 31 21.94 -6.01 -2.43
N VAL A 32 22.54 -4.96 -3.01
CA VAL A 32 21.88 -3.64 -3.10
C VAL A 32 20.68 -3.69 -4.03
N MET A 33 20.77 -4.39 -5.16
CA MET A 33 19.69 -4.55 -6.12
C MET A 33 18.47 -5.25 -5.50
N VAL A 34 18.69 -6.33 -4.76
CA VAL A 34 17.64 -7.06 -4.01
C VAL A 34 17.04 -6.15 -2.94
N GLY A 35 17.86 -5.42 -2.18
CA GLY A 35 17.38 -4.48 -1.17
C GLY A 35 16.49 -3.37 -1.72
N ILE A 36 16.86 -2.79 -2.87
CA ILE A 36 16.04 -1.78 -3.57
C ILE A 36 14.73 -2.39 -4.08
N SER A 37 14.77 -3.63 -4.59
CA SER A 37 13.58 -4.33 -5.08
C SER A 37 12.61 -4.66 -3.96
N ILE A 38 13.11 -5.14 -2.80
CA ILE A 38 12.29 -5.38 -1.60
C ILE A 38 11.62 -4.08 -1.17
N ARG A 39 12.38 -2.99 -1.04
CA ARG A 39 11.83 -1.69 -0.67
C ARG A 39 10.75 -1.22 -1.64
N SER A 40 11.02 -1.28 -2.95
CA SER A 40 10.05 -0.88 -3.98
C SER A 40 8.79 -1.75 -3.97
N GLY A 41 8.92 -3.04 -3.70
CA GLY A 41 7.81 -3.98 -3.52
C GLY A 41 6.98 -3.65 -2.29
N THR A 42 7.63 -3.41 -1.16
CA THR A 42 6.97 -3.02 0.10
C THR A 42 6.21 -1.69 -0.05
N GLU A 43 6.82 -0.67 -0.69
CA GLU A 43 6.16 0.62 -0.96
C GLU A 43 4.92 0.46 -1.86
N LYS A 44 4.97 -0.43 -2.87
CA LYS A 44 3.81 -0.70 -3.73
C LYS A 44 2.72 -1.48 -3.02
N ALA A 45 3.07 -2.51 -2.25
CA ALA A 45 2.13 -3.26 -1.43
C ALA A 45 1.46 -2.34 -0.39
N ALA A 46 2.24 -1.45 0.22
CA ALA A 46 1.75 -0.43 1.14
C ALA A 46 0.72 0.50 0.47
N ARG A 47 0.99 0.97 -0.75
CA ARG A 47 0.04 1.82 -1.50
C ARG A 47 -1.23 1.06 -1.85
N ALA A 48 -1.10 -0.15 -2.39
CA ALA A 48 -2.26 -0.97 -2.74
C ALA A 48 -3.14 -1.24 -1.52
N LEU A 49 -2.53 -1.54 -0.37
CA LEU A 49 -3.25 -1.76 0.88
C LEU A 49 -3.93 -0.47 1.38
N ARG A 50 -3.27 0.69 1.28
CA ARG A 50 -3.86 2.00 1.59
C ARG A 50 -5.07 2.31 0.70
N GLU A 51 -4.99 1.98 -0.59
CA GLU A 51 -6.09 2.15 -1.54
C GLU A 51 -7.28 1.22 -1.24
N THR A 52 -7.02 0.01 -0.76
CA THR A 52 -8.03 -1.01 -0.45
C THR A 52 -8.71 -0.73 0.90
N ILE A 53 -7.97 -0.42 1.95
CA ILE A 53 -8.52 -0.16 3.30
C ILE A 53 -9.27 1.18 3.37
N GLY A 54 -8.98 2.11 2.47
CA GLY A 54 -9.68 3.38 2.31
C GLY A 54 -9.84 4.16 3.61
N ALA A 55 -9.07 5.21 3.79
CA ALA A 55 -9.35 6.15 4.88
C ALA A 55 -10.69 6.84 4.64
N SER A 56 -11.47 6.99 5.68
CA SER A 56 -12.82 7.54 5.60
C SER A 56 -13.12 8.43 6.81
N PHE A 57 -14.11 9.28 6.66
CA PHE A 57 -14.73 9.97 7.77
C PHE A 57 -16.25 9.83 7.69
N THR A 58 -16.87 9.68 8.85
CA THR A 58 -18.32 9.52 8.95
C THR A 58 -18.93 10.79 9.50
N MET A 59 -19.92 11.32 8.79
CA MET A 59 -20.78 12.39 9.23
C MET A 59 -22.04 11.81 9.85
N SER A 60 -22.41 12.31 11.02
CA SER A 60 -23.62 11.91 11.75
C SER A 60 -24.36 13.15 12.22
N GLY A 61 -25.69 13.10 12.23
CA GLY A 61 -26.50 14.16 12.83
C GLY A 61 -26.45 14.11 14.34
N SER A 62 -26.54 15.28 14.97
CA SER A 62 -26.71 15.42 16.43
C SER A 62 -28.06 14.89 16.87
N ILE A 63 -28.15 14.46 18.12
CA ILE A 63 -29.41 13.95 18.70
C ILE A 63 -30.29 15.14 19.07
N ASN A 64 -31.45 15.24 18.41
CA ASN A 64 -32.45 16.26 18.72
C ASN A 64 -33.28 15.95 19.93
N HIS A 65 -33.65 14.69 20.11
CA HIS A 65 -34.56 14.25 21.11
C HIS A 65 -34.19 12.85 21.62
N LEU A 66 -34.22 12.65 22.92
CA LEU A 66 -34.03 11.37 23.56
C LEU A 66 -35.35 11.04 24.28
N GLU A 67 -36.12 10.09 23.77
CA GLU A 67 -37.30 9.56 24.42
C GLU A 67 -37.02 8.20 25.01
N PHE A 68 -37.46 8.02 26.26
CA PHE A 68 -37.44 6.73 26.93
C PHE A 68 -38.60 5.88 26.39
N ASP A 69 -38.31 4.75 25.78
CA ASP A 69 -39.32 3.85 25.18
C ASP A 69 -40.06 2.96 26.18
N GLY A 70 -39.77 3.12 27.46
CA GLY A 70 -40.40 2.35 28.55
C GLY A 70 -39.73 1.01 28.89
N SER A 71 -38.67 0.63 28.18
CA SER A 71 -37.83 -0.54 28.51
C SER A 71 -36.72 -0.18 29.49
N GLU A 72 -36.14 -1.16 30.20
CA GLU A 72 -35.08 -0.90 31.19
C GLU A 72 -33.81 -0.26 30.62
N THR A 73 -33.62 -0.27 29.27
CA THR A 73 -32.47 0.28 28.58
C THR A 73 -32.80 1.01 27.25
N GLY A 74 -34.09 1.19 26.95
CA GLY A 74 -34.53 1.69 25.64
C GLY A 74 -34.66 3.20 25.63
N TYR A 75 -33.79 3.85 24.88
CA TYR A 75 -33.94 5.24 24.46
C TYR A 75 -34.02 5.28 22.93
N THR A 76 -35.05 5.90 22.40
CA THR A 76 -35.11 6.30 21.01
C THR A 76 -34.48 7.68 20.85
N ALA A 77 -33.61 7.83 19.90
CA ALA A 77 -32.92 9.08 19.64
C ALA A 77 -33.24 9.55 18.23
N ASP A 78 -33.91 10.67 18.10
CA ASP A 78 -34.09 11.32 16.83
C ASP A 78 -32.82 12.09 16.46
N LYS A 79 -32.13 11.61 15.45
CA LYS A 79 -30.97 12.28 14.87
C LYS A 79 -31.41 13.30 13.83
N ILE A 80 -30.70 14.43 13.75
CA ILE A 80 -30.86 15.40 12.68
C ILE A 80 -30.49 14.71 11.35
N PRO A 81 -31.42 14.62 10.38
CA PRO A 81 -31.10 13.96 9.13
C PRO A 81 -30.11 14.79 8.30
N ILE A 82 -29.27 14.12 7.52
CA ILE A 82 -28.26 14.74 6.65
C ILE A 82 -28.89 14.98 5.28
N PRO A 83 -29.12 16.23 4.87
CA PRO A 83 -29.70 16.54 3.55
C PRO A 83 -28.82 16.05 2.40
N TYR A 84 -29.44 15.60 1.33
CA TYR A 84 -28.73 15.16 0.13
C TYR A 84 -27.85 16.28 -0.48
N GLU A 85 -28.30 17.54 -0.40
CA GLU A 85 -27.50 18.69 -0.85
C GLU A 85 -26.24 18.91 -0.02
N THR A 86 -26.26 18.60 1.28
CA THR A 86 -25.06 18.61 2.14
C THR A 86 -24.05 17.56 1.68
N VAL A 87 -24.51 16.34 1.36
CA VAL A 87 -23.65 15.28 0.82
C VAL A 87 -23.02 15.71 -0.50
N LYS A 88 -23.79 16.32 -1.41
CA LYS A 88 -23.27 16.85 -2.68
C LYS A 88 -22.20 17.93 -2.49
N GLN A 89 -22.41 18.83 -1.54
CA GLN A 89 -21.43 19.88 -1.24
C GLN A 89 -20.10 19.29 -0.74
N ILE A 90 -20.17 18.27 0.11
CA ILE A 90 -19.01 17.57 0.61
C ILE A 90 -18.30 16.82 -0.53
N LEU A 91 -19.03 16.13 -1.40
CA LEU A 91 -18.47 15.46 -2.59
C LEU A 91 -17.78 16.42 -3.57
N GLY A 92 -18.13 17.70 -3.53
CA GLY A 92 -17.45 18.76 -4.29
C GLY A 92 -16.04 19.09 -3.79
N VAL A 93 -15.66 18.63 -2.61
CA VAL A 93 -14.29 18.78 -2.08
C VAL A 93 -13.37 17.78 -2.78
N GLY A 94 -12.25 18.27 -3.31
CA GLY A 94 -11.28 17.41 -3.99
C GLY A 94 -10.70 16.33 -3.05
N GLY A 95 -10.42 15.15 -3.60
CA GLY A 95 -9.84 14.03 -2.86
C GLY A 95 -10.84 13.05 -2.25
N ILE A 96 -12.15 13.27 -2.37
CA ILE A 96 -13.20 12.33 -2.00
C ILE A 96 -13.56 11.47 -3.21
N LYS A 97 -13.43 10.13 -3.09
CA LYS A 97 -13.65 9.19 -4.21
C LYS A 97 -15.05 8.60 -4.24
N ALA A 98 -15.68 8.39 -3.07
CA ALA A 98 -16.97 7.75 -2.93
C ALA A 98 -17.60 8.10 -1.59
N TYR A 99 -18.89 7.78 -1.43
CA TYR A 99 -19.57 7.83 -0.15
C TYR A 99 -20.54 6.65 -0.02
N ASN A 100 -20.82 6.27 1.22
CA ASN A 100 -21.91 5.36 1.54
C ASN A 100 -22.75 5.97 2.64
N ALA A 101 -24.06 6.15 2.37
CA ALA A 101 -25.03 6.47 3.40
C ALA A 101 -25.65 5.18 3.90
N GLU A 102 -25.82 5.05 5.20
CA GLU A 102 -26.41 3.88 5.85
C GLU A 102 -27.65 4.27 6.63
N GLN A 103 -28.76 3.56 6.39
CA GLN A 103 -30.01 3.70 7.10
C GLN A 103 -30.55 2.33 7.45
N SER A 104 -31.06 2.15 8.67
CA SER A 104 -31.55 0.86 9.12
C SER A 104 -33.01 0.89 9.53
N LEU A 105 -33.70 -0.21 9.30
CA LEU A 105 -35.11 -0.40 9.65
C LEU A 105 -35.33 -1.86 10.04
N SER A 106 -36.17 -2.10 11.06
CA SER A 106 -36.67 -3.44 11.33
C SER A 106 -37.76 -3.81 10.32
N ILE A 107 -37.60 -4.99 9.71
CA ILE A 107 -38.48 -5.48 8.66
C ILE A 107 -39.04 -6.86 9.00
N SER A 108 -40.19 -7.18 8.44
CA SER A 108 -40.67 -8.53 8.24
C SER A 108 -40.71 -8.85 6.74
N ALA A 109 -40.66 -10.12 6.38
CA ALA A 109 -40.71 -10.52 4.97
C ALA A 109 -41.75 -11.63 4.76
N VAL A 110 -42.45 -11.58 3.64
CA VAL A 110 -43.49 -12.56 3.34
C VAL A 110 -42.85 -13.86 2.85
N GLY A 111 -43.06 -14.93 3.60
CA GLY A 111 -42.56 -16.24 3.22
C GLY A 111 -41.06 -16.44 3.39
N LEU A 112 -40.40 -15.61 4.19
CA LEU A 112 -38.99 -15.74 4.57
C LEU A 112 -38.89 -16.14 6.05
N GLU A 113 -38.11 -17.16 6.32
CA GLU A 113 -37.76 -17.60 7.67
C GLU A 113 -36.40 -16.99 8.05
N PHE A 114 -36.37 -16.12 9.09
CA PHE A 114 -35.13 -15.56 9.60
C PHE A 114 -34.40 -16.59 10.47
N LEU A 115 -33.07 -16.61 10.39
CA LEU A 115 -32.20 -17.56 11.09
C LEU A 115 -32.31 -17.45 12.61
N SER A 116 -32.59 -16.25 13.12
CA SER A 116 -32.85 -15.99 14.54
C SER A 116 -34.15 -16.61 15.05
N GLY A 117 -35.02 -17.14 14.17
CA GLY A 117 -36.35 -17.61 14.52
C GLY A 117 -37.34 -16.50 14.88
N MET A 118 -36.97 -15.22 14.72
CA MET A 118 -37.85 -14.09 14.93
C MET A 118 -38.71 -13.82 13.70
N GLU A 119 -39.87 -13.19 13.87
CA GLU A 119 -40.74 -12.76 12.77
C GLU A 119 -40.20 -11.53 12.03
N SER A 120 -39.09 -10.93 12.53
CA SER A 120 -38.49 -9.71 12.01
C SER A 120 -36.98 -9.85 11.91
N GLY A 121 -36.41 -9.25 10.84
CA GLY A 121 -34.99 -9.08 10.63
C GLY A 121 -34.62 -7.60 10.47
N TYR A 122 -33.42 -7.35 10.00
CA TYR A 122 -32.90 -6.01 9.80
C TYR A 122 -32.73 -5.70 8.31
N LEU A 123 -33.16 -4.51 7.92
CA LEU A 123 -32.85 -3.92 6.62
C LEU A 123 -31.76 -2.86 6.83
N SER A 124 -30.69 -2.94 6.06
CA SER A 124 -29.65 -1.92 5.96
C SER A 124 -29.64 -1.34 4.54
N ALA A 125 -30.16 -0.12 4.39
CA ALA A 125 -30.10 0.58 3.14
C ALA A 125 -28.76 1.27 2.97
N ASN A 126 -28.16 1.09 1.79
CA ASN A 126 -26.83 1.59 1.44
C ASN A 126 -26.83 2.27 0.09
N THR A 127 -25.98 3.28 -0.11
CA THR A 127 -25.74 3.86 -1.44
C THR A 127 -24.98 2.84 -2.30
N GLU A 128 -23.91 2.27 -1.76
CA GLU A 128 -23.11 1.22 -2.40
C GLU A 128 -22.63 0.23 -1.33
N THR A 129 -23.05 -1.03 -1.42
CA THR A 129 -22.67 -2.02 -0.40
C THR A 129 -21.18 -2.36 -0.40
N ALA A 130 -20.45 -2.10 -1.50
CA ALA A 130 -19.00 -2.24 -1.53
C ALA A 130 -18.27 -1.31 -0.54
N TYR A 131 -18.92 -0.21 -0.13
CA TYR A 131 -18.40 0.75 0.85
C TYR A 131 -19.07 0.65 2.22
N GLN A 132 -19.87 -0.38 2.47
CA GLN A 132 -20.39 -0.66 3.80
C GLN A 132 -19.27 -1.18 4.70
N ALA A 133 -19.29 -0.77 6.00
CA ALA A 133 -18.15 -0.97 6.89
C ALA A 133 -17.70 -2.43 7.03
N ASP A 134 -18.63 -3.39 7.11
CA ASP A 134 -18.32 -4.81 7.30
C ASP A 134 -17.76 -5.45 6.02
N PHE A 135 -18.18 -4.99 4.83
CA PHE A 135 -17.58 -5.39 3.56
C PHE A 135 -16.18 -4.79 3.40
N VAL A 136 -15.99 -3.52 3.77
CA VAL A 136 -14.69 -2.86 3.71
C VAL A 136 -13.68 -3.51 4.67
N SER A 137 -14.13 -3.92 5.86
CA SER A 137 -13.28 -4.57 6.87
C SER A 137 -13.02 -6.06 6.58
N GLY A 138 -13.72 -6.65 5.60
CA GLY A 138 -13.60 -8.07 5.26
C GLY A 138 -14.33 -9.02 6.24
N ILE A 139 -15.16 -8.50 7.14
CA ILE A 139 -16.06 -9.32 7.99
C ILE A 139 -17.13 -9.99 7.12
N LEU A 140 -17.61 -9.26 6.10
CA LEU A 140 -18.51 -9.77 5.08
C LEU A 140 -17.78 -9.87 3.74
N GLU A 141 -17.96 -10.99 3.05
CA GLU A 141 -17.40 -11.24 1.72
C GLU A 141 -18.53 -11.58 0.73
N LEU A 142 -18.56 -10.89 -0.41
CA LEU A 142 -19.51 -11.20 -1.48
C LEU A 142 -19.06 -12.49 -2.16
N THR A 143 -19.88 -13.54 -2.07
CA THR A 143 -19.58 -14.88 -2.63
C THR A 143 -20.20 -15.11 -3.99
N GLU A 144 -21.40 -14.53 -4.26
CA GLU A 144 -22.10 -14.66 -5.53
C GLU A 144 -22.76 -13.33 -5.93
N GLY A 145 -22.90 -13.11 -7.24
CA GLY A 145 -23.57 -11.93 -7.78
C GLY A 145 -22.72 -10.67 -7.72
N ARG A 146 -23.33 -9.54 -7.34
CA ARG A 146 -22.68 -8.22 -7.30
C ARG A 146 -23.15 -7.36 -6.12
N HIS A 147 -22.35 -6.40 -5.76
CA HIS A 147 -22.74 -5.34 -4.84
C HIS A 147 -23.88 -4.45 -5.40
N ILE A 148 -24.63 -3.85 -4.50
CA ILE A 148 -25.58 -2.76 -4.81
C ILE A 148 -24.75 -1.54 -5.19
N THR A 149 -25.20 -0.83 -6.21
CA THR A 149 -24.64 0.44 -6.70
C THR A 149 -25.66 1.56 -6.57
N ALA A 150 -25.20 2.80 -6.68
CA ALA A 150 -26.06 3.99 -6.59
C ALA A 150 -27.14 4.06 -7.70
N GLU A 151 -27.04 3.24 -8.75
CA GLU A 151 -28.01 3.19 -9.86
C GLU A 151 -29.14 2.18 -9.62
N ASP A 152 -28.99 1.30 -8.61
CA ASP A 152 -30.00 0.30 -8.28
C ASP A 152 -31.17 0.90 -7.49
N THR A 153 -32.39 0.42 -7.76
CA THR A 153 -33.61 0.87 -7.09
C THR A 153 -34.31 -0.23 -6.28
N ASP A 154 -34.12 -1.49 -6.64
CA ASP A 154 -34.84 -2.65 -6.09
C ASP A 154 -33.93 -3.87 -5.83
N ALA A 155 -32.63 -3.64 -5.72
CA ALA A 155 -31.64 -4.68 -5.45
C ALA A 155 -31.55 -5.01 -3.96
N ALA A 156 -31.28 -6.29 -3.65
CA ALA A 156 -30.97 -6.78 -2.31
C ALA A 156 -29.70 -7.64 -2.31
N VAL A 157 -28.94 -7.59 -1.20
CA VAL A 157 -27.83 -8.49 -0.94
C VAL A 157 -28.12 -9.19 0.39
N ILE A 158 -28.11 -10.52 0.40
CA ILE A 158 -28.49 -11.36 1.54
C ILE A 158 -27.37 -12.32 1.96
N SER A 159 -27.39 -12.83 3.17
CA SER A 159 -26.41 -13.80 3.60
C SER A 159 -26.59 -15.17 2.92
N ALA A 160 -25.51 -15.89 2.75
CA ALA A 160 -25.53 -17.25 2.18
C ALA A 160 -26.38 -18.19 3.03
N LYS A 161 -26.35 -18.06 4.36
CA LYS A 161 -27.17 -18.86 5.27
C LYS A 161 -28.66 -18.58 5.12
N LEU A 162 -29.04 -17.28 5.03
CA LEU A 162 -30.43 -16.90 4.79
C LEU A 162 -30.93 -17.37 3.42
N ALA A 163 -30.05 -17.32 2.41
CA ALA A 163 -30.33 -17.82 1.07
C ALA A 163 -30.54 -19.34 1.06
N GLU A 164 -29.70 -20.11 1.75
CA GLU A 164 -29.80 -21.57 1.86
C GLU A 164 -31.08 -21.98 2.60
N GLU A 165 -31.37 -21.40 3.76
CA GLU A 165 -32.56 -21.72 4.56
C GLU A 165 -33.86 -21.50 3.79
N ASN A 166 -33.91 -20.45 2.96
CA ASN A 166 -35.11 -20.08 2.20
C ASN A 166 -35.09 -20.52 0.73
N ASN A 167 -34.10 -21.31 0.29
CA ASN A 167 -33.90 -21.73 -1.11
C ASN A 167 -33.89 -20.55 -2.09
N LEU A 168 -33.22 -19.45 -1.74
CA LEU A 168 -33.08 -18.26 -2.56
C LEU A 168 -31.75 -18.26 -3.33
N GLY A 169 -31.77 -17.68 -4.52
CA GLY A 169 -30.59 -17.46 -5.36
C GLY A 169 -30.60 -16.09 -6.01
N ILE A 170 -29.58 -15.79 -6.79
CA ILE A 170 -29.52 -14.54 -7.56
C ILE A 170 -30.75 -14.42 -8.46
N GLY A 171 -31.39 -13.24 -8.40
CA GLY A 171 -32.64 -12.95 -9.11
C GLY A 171 -33.91 -13.39 -8.38
N SER A 172 -33.83 -14.07 -7.23
CA SER A 172 -35.00 -14.39 -6.40
C SER A 172 -35.69 -13.11 -5.91
N GLU A 173 -37.01 -13.14 -5.85
CA GLU A 173 -37.86 -12.06 -5.41
C GLU A 173 -38.14 -12.16 -3.91
N LEU A 174 -38.01 -11.05 -3.19
CA LEU A 174 -38.40 -10.90 -1.79
C LEU A 174 -39.43 -9.78 -1.64
N ILE A 175 -40.42 -9.98 -0.77
CA ILE A 175 -41.41 -8.97 -0.42
C ILE A 175 -41.19 -8.55 1.02
N LEU A 176 -40.68 -7.33 1.21
CA LEU A 176 -40.36 -6.77 2.52
C LEU A 176 -41.48 -5.84 3.02
N LYS A 177 -41.64 -5.81 4.34
CA LYS A 177 -42.61 -4.94 5.04
C LYS A 177 -41.91 -4.27 6.23
N SER A 178 -42.32 -3.06 6.59
CA SER A 178 -41.91 -2.46 7.85
C SER A 178 -42.48 -3.26 9.03
N ALA A 179 -41.63 -3.60 10.01
CA ALA A 179 -42.07 -4.29 11.22
C ALA A 179 -42.67 -3.33 12.25
N SER A 180 -42.28 -2.05 12.24
CA SER A 180 -42.62 -1.05 13.25
C SER A 180 -43.79 -0.15 12.86
N ASP A 181 -44.08 -0.05 11.57
CA ASP A 181 -45.13 0.86 11.10
C ASP A 181 -46.32 0.03 10.59
N GLY A 182 -47.38 -0.08 11.29
CA GLY A 182 -48.61 -0.80 10.85
C GLY A 182 -49.20 -0.33 9.53
N SER A 183 -48.52 0.50 8.72
CA SER A 183 -48.93 1.02 7.45
C SER A 183 -49.16 -0.06 6.40
N GLY A 184 -48.53 -1.23 6.53
CA GLY A 184 -48.68 -2.34 5.61
C GLY A 184 -48.06 -2.12 4.23
N GLU A 185 -47.28 -1.05 4.03
CA GLU A 185 -46.54 -0.85 2.77
C GLU A 185 -45.54 -1.98 2.55
N GLN A 186 -45.55 -2.48 1.33
CA GLN A 186 -44.68 -3.58 0.88
C GLN A 186 -43.73 -3.07 -0.20
N ALA A 187 -42.49 -3.54 -0.13
CA ALA A 187 -41.52 -3.31 -1.17
C ALA A 187 -41.03 -4.63 -1.73
N LYS A 188 -40.94 -4.71 -3.04
CA LYS A 188 -40.42 -5.84 -3.77
C LYS A 188 -38.96 -5.58 -4.08
N VAL A 189 -38.10 -6.56 -3.80
CA VAL A 189 -36.67 -6.48 -4.10
C VAL A 189 -36.21 -7.77 -4.76
N PHE A 190 -35.10 -7.69 -5.52
CA PHE A 190 -34.49 -8.85 -6.18
C PHE A 190 -33.08 -9.08 -5.63
N VAL A 191 -32.75 -10.34 -5.35
CA VAL A 191 -31.42 -10.72 -4.86
C VAL A 191 -30.38 -10.47 -5.95
N ALA A 192 -29.55 -9.47 -5.76
CA ALA A 192 -28.45 -9.10 -6.66
C ALA A 192 -27.12 -9.73 -6.24
N GLY A 193 -26.95 -10.02 -4.95
CA GLY A 193 -25.74 -10.63 -4.41
C GLY A 193 -25.99 -11.47 -3.17
N ILE A 194 -25.06 -12.37 -2.90
CA ILE A 194 -25.05 -13.24 -1.72
C ILE A 194 -23.71 -13.07 -1.03
N TYR A 195 -23.70 -12.84 0.29
CA TYR A 195 -22.50 -12.67 1.07
C TYR A 195 -22.31 -13.78 2.09
N ALA A 196 -21.03 -14.10 2.38
CA ALA A 196 -20.66 -14.89 3.54
C ALA A 196 -20.26 -13.97 4.70
N SER A 197 -20.57 -14.38 5.92
CA SER A 197 -20.18 -13.69 7.14
C SER A 197 -19.27 -14.58 7.97
N ASP A 198 -18.16 -14.04 8.46
CA ASP A 198 -17.31 -14.70 9.47
C ASP A 198 -17.78 -14.37 10.91
N SER A 199 -18.92 -13.69 11.05
CA SER A 199 -19.54 -13.36 12.32
C SER A 199 -20.07 -14.60 13.03
N LYS A 200 -19.89 -14.64 14.35
CA LYS A 200 -20.43 -15.70 15.21
C LYS A 200 -21.85 -15.40 15.71
N MET A 201 -22.41 -14.26 15.30
CA MET A 201 -23.72 -13.79 15.73
C MET A 201 -24.77 -14.03 14.66
N GLU A 202 -25.77 -14.87 14.93
CA GLU A 202 -26.81 -15.25 13.97
C GLU A 202 -27.64 -14.05 13.44
N TYR A 203 -27.86 -13.00 14.27
CA TYR A 203 -28.64 -11.85 13.84
C TYR A 203 -27.95 -11.02 12.73
N ASP A 204 -26.62 -11.08 12.60
CA ASP A 204 -25.89 -10.40 11.52
C ASP A 204 -26.21 -11.05 10.17
N ASP A 205 -26.47 -12.36 10.17
CA ASP A 205 -26.84 -13.11 8.94
C ASP A 205 -28.31 -12.87 8.52
N ASP A 206 -29.17 -12.32 9.38
CA ASP A 206 -30.55 -11.89 9.08
C ASP A 206 -30.63 -10.47 8.50
N THR A 207 -29.49 -9.81 8.29
CA THR A 207 -29.46 -8.47 7.69
C THR A 207 -29.62 -8.57 6.16
N ILE A 208 -30.62 -7.85 5.64
CA ILE A 208 -30.83 -7.66 4.21
C ILE A 208 -30.33 -6.28 3.82
N PHE A 209 -29.26 -6.23 3.03
CA PHE A 209 -28.80 -4.97 2.45
C PHE A 209 -29.67 -4.63 1.23
N THR A 210 -30.03 -3.34 1.09
CA THR A 210 -30.86 -2.86 0.00
C THR A 210 -30.56 -1.42 -0.36
N THR A 211 -31.35 -0.84 -1.26
CA THR A 211 -31.24 0.55 -1.72
C THR A 211 -32.03 1.52 -0.82
N HIS A 212 -31.71 2.81 -0.89
CA HIS A 212 -32.45 3.84 -0.14
C HIS A 212 -33.90 3.99 -0.63
N ASP A 213 -34.21 3.70 -1.89
CA ASP A 213 -35.57 3.77 -2.42
C ASP A 213 -36.51 2.81 -1.68
N ILE A 214 -36.02 1.62 -1.36
CA ILE A 214 -36.76 0.63 -0.58
C ILE A 214 -36.93 1.11 0.86
N PHE A 215 -35.86 1.67 1.49
CA PHE A 215 -35.93 2.21 2.84
C PHE A 215 -36.99 3.33 2.94
N TRP A 216 -36.94 4.33 2.05
CA TRP A 216 -37.88 5.44 2.06
C TRP A 216 -39.33 4.99 1.84
N LYS A 217 -39.52 4.01 0.96
CA LYS A 217 -40.84 3.42 0.70
C LYS A 217 -41.39 2.73 1.96
N LEU A 218 -40.58 1.92 2.65
CA LEU A 218 -41.00 1.17 3.82
C LEU A 218 -41.12 2.02 5.08
N SER A 219 -40.32 3.08 5.21
CA SER A 219 -40.32 4.00 6.36
C SER A 219 -41.27 5.16 6.21
N ASN A 220 -41.93 5.30 5.04
CA ASN A 220 -42.79 6.45 4.68
C ASN A 220 -42.07 7.80 4.86
N GLN A 221 -40.75 7.83 4.66
CA GLN A 221 -39.93 9.04 4.74
C GLN A 221 -39.76 9.69 3.37
N LYS A 222 -39.44 10.98 3.37
CA LYS A 222 -39.15 11.69 2.13
C LYS A 222 -37.72 11.42 1.67
N ALA A 223 -37.55 11.13 0.38
CA ALA A 223 -36.26 10.91 -0.27
C ALA A 223 -35.40 12.19 -0.41
N SER A 224 -35.21 12.96 0.66
CA SER A 224 -34.48 14.24 0.64
C SER A 224 -33.31 14.32 1.61
N ALA A 225 -33.20 13.36 2.50
CA ALA A 225 -32.18 13.34 3.53
C ALA A 225 -31.92 11.90 4.02
N TYR A 226 -30.76 11.69 4.61
CA TYR A 226 -30.38 10.44 5.25
C TYR A 226 -30.55 10.57 6.76
N SER A 227 -31.34 9.71 7.36
CA SER A 227 -31.56 9.65 8.82
C SER A 227 -30.45 8.91 9.57
N GLY A 228 -29.59 8.21 8.84
CA GLY A 228 -28.45 7.47 9.38
C GLY A 228 -27.13 8.23 9.26
N ASN A 229 -26.06 7.46 9.12
CA ASN A 229 -24.71 7.98 8.97
C ASN A 229 -24.34 8.07 7.48
N VAL A 230 -23.44 9.01 7.16
CA VAL A 230 -22.86 9.10 5.80
C VAL A 230 -21.33 9.03 5.95
N THR A 231 -20.76 8.00 5.38
CA THR A 231 -19.30 7.78 5.37
C THR A 231 -18.73 8.19 4.02
N PHE A 232 -17.71 9.04 4.04
CA PHE A 232 -17.01 9.53 2.86
C PHE A 232 -15.63 8.91 2.79
N PHE A 233 -15.27 8.35 1.65
CA PHE A 233 -14.00 7.68 1.40
C PHE A 233 -13.07 8.59 0.60
N VAL A 234 -11.83 8.74 1.06
CA VAL A 234 -10.84 9.59 0.40
C VAL A 234 -9.95 8.78 -0.54
N THR A 235 -9.42 9.44 -1.55
CA THR A 235 -8.51 8.81 -2.52
C THR A 235 -7.14 8.54 -1.89
N ASP A 236 -6.62 9.51 -1.12
CA ASP A 236 -5.33 9.42 -0.43
C ASP A 236 -5.55 9.49 1.09
N PRO A 237 -5.27 8.40 1.81
CA PRO A 237 -5.39 8.38 3.27
C PRO A 237 -4.54 9.43 4.00
N GLU A 238 -3.40 9.83 3.44
CA GLU A 238 -2.52 10.83 4.06
C GLU A 238 -3.14 12.24 4.04
N GLU A 239 -4.05 12.50 3.09
CA GLU A 239 -4.77 13.75 2.98
C GLU A 239 -6.06 13.83 3.80
N LEU A 240 -6.48 12.73 4.45
CA LEU A 240 -7.76 12.65 5.18
C LEU A 240 -7.97 13.81 6.15
N THR A 241 -6.98 14.11 6.99
CA THR A 241 -7.08 15.20 7.97
C THR A 241 -7.20 16.57 7.29
N HIS A 242 -6.53 16.76 6.15
CA HIS A 242 -6.60 18.00 5.37
C HIS A 242 -7.98 18.15 4.71
N ILE A 243 -8.50 17.07 4.10
CA ILE A 243 -9.82 17.04 3.48
C ILE A 243 -10.91 17.31 4.52
N VAL A 244 -10.86 16.69 5.69
CA VAL A 244 -11.83 16.94 6.79
C VAL A 244 -11.79 18.41 7.23
N LYS A 245 -10.61 19.05 7.28
CA LYS A 245 -10.52 20.49 7.57
C LYS A 245 -11.19 21.34 6.48
N GLN A 246 -11.01 20.98 5.20
CA GLN A 246 -11.68 21.69 4.10
C GLN A 246 -13.20 21.51 4.15
N VAL A 247 -13.67 20.28 4.42
CA VAL A 247 -15.09 19.97 4.59
C VAL A 247 -15.70 20.84 5.71
N LYS A 248 -15.05 20.95 6.85
CA LYS A 248 -15.50 21.79 7.98
C LYS A 248 -15.51 23.29 7.68
N GLN A 249 -14.88 23.75 6.61
CA GLN A 249 -14.89 25.13 6.16
C GLN A 249 -16.08 25.48 5.26
N ILE A 250 -16.91 24.51 4.88
CA ILE A 250 -18.12 24.75 4.08
C ILE A 250 -19.10 25.53 4.95
N ALA A 251 -19.22 26.83 4.69
CA ALA A 251 -20.03 27.75 5.51
C ALA A 251 -21.54 27.52 5.42
N SER A 252 -22.02 26.83 4.36
CA SER A 252 -23.44 26.53 4.17
C SER A 252 -23.96 25.38 5.04
N ILE A 253 -23.04 24.62 5.68
CA ILE A 253 -23.41 23.49 6.54
C ILE A 253 -23.46 23.97 8.00
N PRO A 254 -24.59 23.81 8.70
CA PRO A 254 -24.72 24.16 10.13
C PRO A 254 -23.98 23.09 10.98
N TRP A 255 -22.68 23.29 11.18
CA TRP A 255 -21.82 22.31 11.86
C TRP A 255 -22.18 22.06 13.33
N GLU A 256 -23.02 22.85 13.93
CA GLU A 256 -23.64 22.63 15.26
C GLU A 256 -24.59 21.43 15.28
N ASP A 257 -25.19 21.12 14.12
CA ASP A 257 -26.14 20.03 13.95
C ASP A 257 -25.46 18.70 13.61
N TYR A 258 -24.19 18.73 13.25
CA TYR A 258 -23.49 17.55 12.76
C TYR A 258 -22.12 17.39 13.42
N PHE A 259 -21.68 16.14 13.53
CA PHE A 259 -20.31 15.82 13.92
C PHE A 259 -19.64 14.91 12.90
N ILE A 260 -18.34 15.09 12.76
CA ILE A 260 -17.50 14.26 11.91
C ILE A 260 -16.61 13.40 12.81
N ARG A 261 -16.67 12.09 12.61
CA ARG A 261 -15.76 11.11 13.17
C ARG A 261 -14.82 10.63 12.08
N ILE A 262 -13.53 10.74 12.32
CA ILE A 262 -12.51 10.19 11.43
C ILE A 262 -12.35 8.71 11.78
N ASN A 263 -12.45 7.83 10.77
CA ASN A 263 -12.32 6.40 10.95
C ASN A 263 -10.84 6.03 10.76
N GLU A 264 -10.04 6.29 11.79
CA GLU A 264 -8.59 6.07 11.75
C GLU A 264 -8.15 4.73 12.36
N SER A 265 -8.98 4.08 13.18
CA SER A 265 -8.56 2.95 14.01
C SER A 265 -8.06 1.75 13.20
N GLU A 266 -8.71 1.40 12.12
CA GLU A 266 -8.31 0.31 11.24
C GLU A 266 -7.12 0.72 10.36
N TYR A 267 -7.16 1.94 9.82
CA TYR A 267 -6.04 2.49 9.05
C TYR A 267 -4.78 2.64 9.91
N GLN A 268 -4.87 3.15 11.15
CA GLN A 268 -3.70 3.35 12.01
C GLN A 268 -3.00 2.05 12.39
N SER A 269 -3.73 0.98 12.65
CA SER A 269 -3.13 -0.32 12.98
C SER A 269 -2.33 -0.88 11.79
N VAL A 270 -2.87 -0.78 10.59
CA VAL A 270 -2.22 -1.23 9.36
C VAL A 270 -1.13 -0.26 8.92
N ALA A 271 -1.37 1.04 8.98
CA ALA A 271 -0.39 2.08 8.65
C ALA A 271 0.86 1.98 9.54
N TYR A 272 0.70 1.69 10.83
CA TYR A 272 1.83 1.48 11.74
C TYR A 272 2.69 0.27 11.32
N GLN A 273 2.06 -0.84 10.94
CA GLN A 273 2.78 -2.03 10.46
C GLN A 273 3.53 -1.74 9.17
N ILE A 274 2.88 -1.05 8.21
CA ILE A 274 3.48 -0.63 6.95
C ILE A 274 4.67 0.30 7.19
N GLN A 275 4.50 1.33 8.00
CA GLN A 275 5.56 2.28 8.34
C GLN A 275 6.75 1.58 9.01
N THR A 276 6.50 0.63 9.88
CA THR A 276 7.54 -0.17 10.52
C THR A 276 8.33 -0.99 9.49
N LEU A 277 7.64 -1.64 8.55
CA LEU A 277 8.28 -2.40 7.46
C LEU A 277 9.10 -1.48 6.53
N GLU A 278 8.58 -0.31 6.16
CA GLU A 278 9.29 0.68 5.36
C GLU A 278 10.56 1.19 6.08
N GLN A 279 10.48 1.46 7.37
CA GLN A 279 11.62 1.87 8.18
C GLN A 279 12.67 0.76 8.30
N LEU A 280 12.26 -0.47 8.61
CA LEU A 280 13.16 -1.62 8.74
C LEU A 280 13.89 -1.91 7.42
N THR A 281 13.15 -1.96 6.30
CA THR A 281 13.76 -2.17 4.97
C THR A 281 14.68 -1.02 4.57
N GLY A 282 14.35 0.23 4.91
CA GLY A 282 15.19 1.40 4.72
C GLY A 282 16.49 1.32 5.51
N ILE A 283 16.43 0.96 6.79
CA ILE A 283 17.60 0.79 7.66
C ILE A 283 18.48 -0.36 7.16
N MET A 284 17.89 -1.50 6.79
CA MET A 284 18.63 -2.63 6.23
C MET A 284 19.37 -2.26 4.95
N LEU A 285 18.70 -1.57 4.02
CA LEU A 285 19.31 -1.12 2.78
C LEU A 285 20.47 -0.15 3.04
N LEU A 286 20.28 0.80 3.94
CA LEU A 286 21.32 1.75 4.34
C LEU A 286 22.52 1.04 4.98
N ALA A 287 22.30 0.06 5.83
CA ALA A 287 23.35 -0.75 6.44
C ALA A 287 24.14 -1.53 5.38
N VAL A 288 23.48 -2.19 4.44
CA VAL A 288 24.13 -2.91 3.33
C VAL A 288 24.94 -1.95 2.46
N MET A 289 24.43 -0.77 2.15
CA MET A 289 25.17 0.25 1.38
C MET A 289 26.40 0.74 2.12
N LEU A 290 26.30 1.05 3.41
CA LEU A 290 27.44 1.52 4.22
C LEU A 290 28.53 0.45 4.33
N ILE A 291 28.15 -0.80 4.67
CA ILE A 291 29.06 -1.92 4.72
C ILE A 291 29.73 -2.13 3.35
N GLY A 292 28.95 -2.07 2.26
CA GLY A 292 29.44 -2.20 0.91
C GLY A 292 30.49 -1.13 0.56
N ILE A 293 30.23 0.14 0.87
CA ILE A 293 31.18 1.23 0.67
C ILE A 293 32.50 0.98 1.42
N ILE A 294 32.40 0.58 2.70
CA ILE A 294 33.58 0.29 3.52
C ILE A 294 34.39 -0.88 2.92
N VAL A 295 33.72 -1.94 2.52
CA VAL A 295 34.39 -3.12 1.93
C VAL A 295 35.04 -2.76 0.59
N ILE A 296 34.34 -2.04 -0.29
CA ILE A 296 34.91 -1.56 -1.56
C ILE A 296 36.15 -0.69 -1.27
N PHE A 297 36.05 0.25 -0.33
CA PHE A 297 37.17 1.12 0.04
C PHE A 297 38.38 0.33 0.51
N LEU A 298 38.19 -0.63 1.42
CA LEU A 298 39.28 -1.45 1.95
C LEU A 298 39.95 -2.30 0.87
N VAL A 299 39.14 -2.97 0.04
CA VAL A 299 39.67 -3.85 -1.02
C VAL A 299 40.39 -3.06 -2.12
N LEU A 300 39.82 -1.91 -2.54
CA LEU A 300 40.47 -1.06 -3.55
C LEU A 300 41.77 -0.43 -2.99
N THR A 301 41.74 0.03 -1.75
CA THR A 301 42.95 0.56 -1.07
C THR A 301 44.02 -0.48 -1.00
N MET A 302 43.70 -1.71 -0.58
CA MET A 302 44.64 -2.82 -0.53
C MET A 302 45.18 -3.17 -1.92
N ARG A 303 44.33 -3.19 -2.94
CA ARG A 303 44.72 -3.47 -4.34
C ARG A 303 45.69 -2.42 -4.89
N ILE A 304 45.42 -1.13 -4.64
CA ILE A 304 46.27 -0.02 -5.08
C ILE A 304 47.61 -0.06 -4.29
N ARG A 305 47.55 -0.28 -2.97
CA ARG A 305 48.76 -0.36 -2.11
C ARG A 305 49.69 -1.47 -2.55
N ASN A 306 49.17 -2.63 -2.94
CA ASN A 306 49.97 -3.75 -3.44
C ASN A 306 50.65 -3.47 -4.78
N ARG A 307 50.28 -2.37 -5.46
CA ARG A 307 50.80 -1.94 -6.77
C ARG A 307 51.61 -0.65 -6.72
N ILE A 308 51.93 -0.18 -5.52
CA ILE A 308 52.73 1.06 -5.32
C ILE A 308 54.09 0.95 -6.04
N HIS A 309 54.68 -0.23 -6.06
CA HIS A 309 55.94 -0.53 -6.74
C HIS A 309 55.82 -0.36 -8.28
N GLU A 310 54.77 -0.93 -8.88
CA GLU A 310 54.51 -0.78 -10.33
C GLU A 310 54.26 0.70 -10.67
N ALA A 311 53.49 1.44 -9.81
CA ALA A 311 53.26 2.85 -9.95
C ALA A 311 54.55 3.68 -9.87
N GLY A 312 55.46 3.32 -8.95
CA GLY A 312 56.79 3.96 -8.82
C GLY A 312 57.66 3.82 -10.05
N ILE A 313 57.71 2.63 -10.64
CA ILE A 313 58.44 2.39 -11.92
C ILE A 313 57.85 3.24 -13.06
N LEU A 314 56.50 3.32 -13.14
CA LEU A 314 55.84 4.16 -14.18
C LEU A 314 56.12 5.66 -13.97
N LEU A 315 56.19 6.14 -12.74
CA LEU A 315 56.57 7.51 -12.42
C LEU A 315 58.02 7.81 -12.81
N SER A 316 58.95 6.87 -12.59
CA SER A 316 60.36 7.05 -12.90
C SER A 316 60.62 7.10 -14.41
N ILE A 317 59.76 6.49 -15.23
CA ILE A 317 59.81 6.54 -16.69
C ILE A 317 59.11 7.80 -17.26
N GLY A 318 58.58 8.70 -16.34
CA GLY A 318 57.96 9.97 -16.77
C GLY A 318 56.46 9.92 -16.97
N THR A 319 55.75 8.84 -16.56
CA THR A 319 54.29 8.80 -16.59
C THR A 319 53.72 9.72 -15.52
N SER A 320 52.79 10.59 -15.86
CA SER A 320 52.18 11.49 -14.85
C SER A 320 51.31 10.74 -13.85
N VAL A 321 51.21 11.25 -12.63
CA VAL A 321 50.38 10.68 -11.55
C VAL A 321 48.91 10.56 -11.99
N SER A 322 48.39 11.56 -12.70
CA SER A 322 47.03 11.55 -13.21
C SER A 322 46.78 10.38 -14.18
N GLN A 323 47.75 10.07 -15.04
CA GLN A 323 47.65 8.94 -16.01
C GLN A 323 47.62 7.60 -15.26
N ILE A 324 48.36 7.46 -14.15
CA ILE A 324 48.36 6.25 -13.33
C ILE A 324 47.02 6.10 -12.57
N THR A 325 46.52 7.20 -12.00
CA THR A 325 45.20 7.19 -11.34
C THR A 325 44.08 6.85 -12.33
N MET A 326 44.10 7.46 -13.53
CA MET A 326 43.14 7.13 -14.58
C MET A 326 43.24 5.67 -15.05
N GLN A 327 44.42 5.10 -15.07
CA GLN A 327 44.58 3.67 -15.36
C GLN A 327 43.89 2.80 -14.31
N PHE A 328 44.05 3.10 -13.01
CA PHE A 328 43.35 2.39 -11.95
C PHE A 328 41.83 2.54 -12.03
N ILE A 329 41.34 3.75 -12.35
CA ILE A 329 39.91 3.99 -12.56
C ILE A 329 39.40 3.10 -13.72
N TYR A 330 40.07 3.09 -14.86
CA TYR A 330 39.64 2.28 -16.01
C TYR A 330 39.65 0.77 -15.74
N GLU A 331 40.65 0.25 -15.00
CA GLU A 331 40.71 -1.15 -14.61
C GLU A 331 39.47 -1.57 -13.78
N ILE A 332 39.11 -0.74 -12.80
CA ILE A 332 38.00 -1.06 -11.90
C ILE A 332 36.64 -0.84 -12.60
N LEU A 333 36.53 0.21 -13.43
CA LEU A 333 35.31 0.46 -14.19
C LEU A 333 35.03 -0.64 -15.22
N MET A 334 36.05 -1.22 -15.87
CA MET A 334 35.85 -2.36 -16.76
C MET A 334 35.29 -3.57 -16.02
N VAL A 335 35.79 -3.85 -14.82
CA VAL A 335 35.25 -4.92 -13.97
C VAL A 335 33.85 -4.57 -13.52
N ALA A 336 33.57 -3.33 -13.11
CA ALA A 336 32.25 -2.88 -12.66
C ALA A 336 31.18 -2.98 -13.78
N VAL A 337 31.51 -2.64 -15.00
CA VAL A 337 30.60 -2.82 -16.15
C VAL A 337 30.27 -4.30 -16.37
N LEU A 338 31.27 -5.20 -16.28
CA LEU A 338 31.02 -6.64 -16.37
C LEU A 338 30.15 -7.15 -15.22
N VAL A 339 30.43 -6.68 -14.01
CA VAL A 339 29.63 -6.99 -12.80
C VAL A 339 28.18 -6.56 -13.04
N PHE A 340 27.96 -5.33 -13.49
CA PHE A 340 26.64 -4.80 -13.74
C PHE A 340 25.87 -5.65 -14.77
N LEU A 341 26.49 -6.01 -15.88
CA LEU A 341 25.85 -6.85 -16.91
C LEU A 341 25.46 -8.24 -16.37
N VAL A 342 26.29 -8.83 -15.51
CA VAL A 342 26.04 -10.15 -14.91
C VAL A 342 25.05 -10.04 -13.74
N SER A 343 25.02 -8.91 -13.01
CA SER A 343 24.11 -8.70 -11.90
C SER A 343 22.64 -8.59 -12.33
N LEU A 344 22.35 -8.16 -13.56
CA LEU A 344 20.98 -8.05 -14.05
C LEU A 344 20.23 -9.40 -14.05
N PRO A 345 20.70 -10.46 -14.75
CA PRO A 345 20.02 -11.75 -14.71
C PRO A 345 20.11 -12.42 -13.34
N LEU A 346 21.22 -12.25 -12.62
CA LEU A 346 21.38 -12.84 -11.31
C LEU A 346 20.47 -12.15 -10.28
N GLY A 347 20.38 -10.84 -10.31
CA GLY A 347 19.49 -10.06 -9.45
C GLY A 347 18.01 -10.39 -9.71
N SER A 348 17.59 -10.50 -10.98
CA SER A 348 16.22 -10.91 -11.30
C SER A 348 15.90 -12.33 -10.83
N PHE A 349 16.85 -13.25 -10.90
CA PHE A 349 16.70 -14.60 -10.38
C PHE A 349 16.57 -14.60 -8.85
N VAL A 350 17.41 -13.86 -8.13
CA VAL A 350 17.38 -13.80 -6.65
C VAL A 350 16.10 -13.09 -6.16
N THR A 351 15.67 -12.01 -6.82
CA THR A 351 14.40 -11.34 -6.47
C THR A 351 13.19 -12.25 -6.71
N GLY A 352 13.16 -13.01 -7.81
CA GLY A 352 12.12 -14.00 -8.06
C GLY A 352 12.04 -15.09 -7.00
N GLN A 353 13.18 -15.61 -6.53
CA GLN A 353 13.22 -16.58 -5.42
C GLN A 353 12.75 -15.95 -4.09
N ALA A 354 13.04 -14.67 -3.86
CA ALA A 354 12.54 -13.95 -2.69
C ALA A 354 11.02 -13.74 -2.75
N GLU A 355 10.47 -13.40 -3.92
CA GLU A 355 9.02 -13.34 -4.14
C GLU A 355 8.35 -14.70 -3.86
N ASP A 356 8.90 -15.78 -4.40
CA ASP A 356 8.36 -17.13 -4.20
C ASP A 356 8.39 -17.56 -2.71
N ALA A 357 9.43 -17.18 -1.99
CA ALA A 357 9.53 -17.45 -0.55
C ALA A 357 8.51 -16.65 0.29
N LEU A 358 8.06 -15.49 -0.20
CA LEU A 358 7.08 -14.64 0.48
C LEU A 358 5.63 -14.94 0.08
N LYS A 359 5.38 -15.74 -0.96
CA LYS A 359 4.02 -16.15 -1.39
C LYS A 359 3.23 -16.93 -0.33
N GLY A 360 3.87 -17.39 0.73
CA GLY A 360 3.21 -18.01 1.88
C GLY A 360 2.63 -17.03 2.90
N MET A 361 2.89 -15.73 2.73
CA MET A 361 2.27 -14.65 3.50
C MET A 361 1.10 -14.11 2.67
N GLU A 362 -0.05 -13.85 3.26
CA GLU A 362 -1.33 -13.47 2.60
C GLU A 362 -1.24 -12.27 1.63
N THR A 363 -0.11 -11.60 1.55
CA THR A 363 0.13 -10.49 0.63
C THR A 363 1.14 -10.85 -0.45
N VAL A 364 0.72 -10.85 -1.71
CA VAL A 364 1.62 -11.03 -2.86
C VAL A 364 2.43 -9.74 -3.06
N ILE A 365 3.66 -9.72 -2.56
CA ILE A 365 4.58 -8.59 -2.75
C ILE A 365 5.30 -8.79 -4.09
N HIS A 366 4.89 -8.08 -5.13
CA HIS A 366 5.63 -8.02 -6.38
C HIS A 366 6.87 -7.11 -6.23
N MET A 367 8.06 -7.65 -6.50
CA MET A 367 9.36 -6.95 -6.41
C MET A 367 9.87 -6.56 -7.80
N PRO A 368 9.31 -5.55 -8.48
CA PRO A 368 9.70 -5.22 -9.84
C PRO A 368 11.07 -4.57 -9.86
N LEU A 369 11.93 -5.08 -10.73
CA LEU A 369 13.16 -4.40 -11.11
C LEU A 369 12.82 -3.26 -12.08
N SER A 370 12.67 -2.05 -11.56
CA SER A 370 12.47 -0.86 -12.39
C SER A 370 13.77 -0.48 -13.09
N LEU A 371 13.71 -0.23 -14.41
CA LEU A 371 14.84 0.24 -15.18
C LEU A 371 15.46 1.53 -14.60
N GLN A 372 14.62 2.41 -14.07
CA GLN A 372 15.06 3.64 -13.42
C GLN A 372 15.90 3.36 -12.17
N ASN A 373 15.47 2.42 -11.31
CA ASN A 373 16.19 2.02 -10.11
C ASN A 373 17.53 1.36 -10.45
N ILE A 374 17.55 0.51 -11.48
CA ILE A 374 18.77 -0.14 -11.99
C ILE A 374 19.78 0.91 -12.47
N LEU A 375 19.36 1.89 -13.26
CA LEU A 375 20.23 2.95 -13.74
C LEU A 375 20.74 3.85 -12.62
N LEU A 376 19.89 4.20 -11.67
CA LEU A 376 20.27 4.99 -10.50
C LEU A 376 21.33 4.24 -9.66
N GLN A 377 21.12 2.96 -9.41
CA GLN A 377 22.08 2.10 -8.70
C GLN A 377 23.44 2.09 -9.41
N PHE A 378 23.45 1.87 -10.71
CA PHE A 378 24.68 1.85 -11.50
C PHE A 378 25.44 3.18 -11.44
N LEU A 379 24.73 4.31 -11.50
CA LEU A 379 25.34 5.63 -11.37
C LEU A 379 25.94 5.84 -9.98
N MET A 380 25.20 5.46 -8.92
CA MET A 380 25.67 5.55 -7.53
C MET A 380 26.90 4.67 -7.30
N GLU A 381 26.89 3.42 -7.77
CA GLU A 381 28.01 2.49 -7.65
C GLU A 381 29.25 3.02 -8.39
N THR A 382 29.07 3.51 -9.62
CA THR A 382 30.14 4.12 -10.41
C THR A 382 30.74 5.33 -9.68
N PHE A 383 29.92 6.20 -9.10
CA PHE A 383 30.38 7.34 -8.32
C PHE A 383 31.21 6.89 -7.09
N VAL A 384 30.72 5.92 -6.34
CA VAL A 384 31.42 5.36 -5.17
C VAL A 384 32.76 4.77 -5.58
N ILE A 385 32.82 4.01 -6.65
CA ILE A 385 34.06 3.42 -7.17
C ILE A 385 35.07 4.52 -7.52
N ILE A 386 34.67 5.51 -8.32
CA ILE A 386 35.56 6.62 -8.74
C ILE A 386 36.08 7.36 -7.52
N PHE A 387 35.18 7.75 -6.59
CA PHE A 387 35.55 8.44 -5.36
C PHE A 387 36.55 7.62 -4.53
N THR A 388 36.28 6.34 -4.37
CA THR A 388 37.13 5.41 -3.59
C THR A 388 38.51 5.27 -4.24
N VAL A 389 38.61 5.13 -5.57
CA VAL A 389 39.89 5.01 -6.27
C VAL A 389 40.69 6.31 -6.13
N ILE A 390 40.08 7.47 -6.23
CA ILE A 390 40.74 8.76 -6.04
C ILE A 390 41.29 8.82 -4.62
N MET A 391 40.48 8.53 -3.60
CA MET A 391 40.91 8.54 -2.20
C MET A 391 42.03 7.53 -1.93
N ALA A 392 41.90 6.30 -2.44
CA ALA A 392 42.91 5.25 -2.25
C ALA A 392 44.22 5.53 -3.00
N SER A 393 44.20 6.35 -4.07
CA SER A 393 45.39 6.76 -4.82
C SER A 393 46.14 7.96 -4.20
N LEU A 394 45.52 8.68 -3.24
CA LEU A 394 46.16 9.85 -2.59
C LEU A 394 47.55 9.55 -2.00
N PRO A 395 47.79 8.41 -1.34
CA PRO A 395 49.15 8.07 -0.85
C PRO A 395 50.17 7.97 -1.99
N VAL A 396 49.77 7.42 -3.15
CA VAL A 396 50.63 7.32 -4.34
C VAL A 396 50.92 8.70 -4.93
N VAL A 397 49.94 9.58 -4.94
CA VAL A 397 50.06 10.97 -5.43
C VAL A 397 51.04 11.77 -4.58
N ARG A 398 51.07 11.56 -3.26
CA ARG A 398 51.91 12.29 -2.29
C ARG A 398 53.32 11.73 -2.17
N MET A 399 53.64 10.56 -2.69
CA MET A 399 54.96 9.98 -2.65
C MET A 399 55.90 10.66 -3.64
N LYS A 400 57.04 11.13 -3.17
CA LYS A 400 58.14 11.59 -4.05
C LYS A 400 58.79 10.35 -4.67
N PRO A 401 59.21 10.38 -5.96
CA PRO A 401 59.88 9.27 -6.66
C PRO A 401 61.08 8.74 -5.86
N LYS A 402 61.80 9.62 -5.17
CA LYS A 402 62.95 9.30 -4.29
C LYS A 402 62.59 8.35 -3.11
N ASP A 403 61.40 8.56 -2.51
CA ASP A 403 60.93 7.79 -1.35
C ASP A 403 60.48 6.37 -1.74
N ILE A 404 60.04 6.20 -3.01
CA ILE A 404 59.65 4.89 -3.55
C ILE A 404 60.91 4.05 -3.84
N LEU A 405 61.93 4.65 -4.41
CA LEU A 405 63.19 3.98 -4.74
C LEU A 405 63.97 3.61 -3.46
N SER A 406 63.95 4.42 -2.41
CA SER A 406 64.64 4.14 -1.15
C SER A 406 64.01 2.99 -0.31
N LYS A 407 62.74 2.66 -0.55
CA LYS A 407 62.04 1.50 0.04
C LYS A 407 62.24 0.21 -0.78
N MET A 408 63.00 0.29 -1.88
CA MET A 408 63.30 -0.84 -2.76
C MET A 408 64.68 -1.48 -2.44
N SER A 409 65.49 -0.83 -1.64
CA SER A 409 66.75 -1.36 -1.09
C SER A 409 66.50 -1.85 0.37
#